data_b28f16c9ee2d28707bc89be1a7c99003
#
_entry.id   b28f16c9ee2d28707bc89be1a7c99003
#
_cell.length_a   1.000
_cell.length_b   1.000
_cell.length_c   1.000
_cell.angle_alpha   90.00
_cell.angle_beta   90.00
_cell.angle_gamma   90.00
#
_symmetry.space_group_name_H-M   'P 1'
#
loop_
_entity.id
_entity.type
_entity.pdbx_description
1 polymer ?
#
loop_
_entity_poly.entity_id
_entity_poly.type
_entity_poly.pdbx_seq_one_letter_code
_entity_poly.pdbx_strand_id
1 'polypeptide(L)'
;MRHAVFALFLGFFLAACATQGQRGAEIEQRDLYDQGQQQQRAAQEAQARAEAEKQAQILREQEELKRQLEEQQRRQAQTGQIPGEEQPVIRPITGTAVGETQLKGDPWTQLKEPGTLLTQRSVYYDFDRYDIREEYVPLIEAHSKFLVDNNNLKIVVQGNCDERGSREYNLALGQRRADSVKRAMLLLGVGDKQIETVSFGAEKPVALGQDEESWAKNRRSDIVYLNEPGQ
;
A
#
# COMPACT_ATOMS: atom_id res chain seq x y z
N MET A 1 -55.88 69.64 -4.85
CA MET A 1 -55.05 68.98 -3.74
C MET A 1 -55.45 67.54 -3.43
N ARG A 2 -56.49 66.94 -4.02
CA ARG A 2 -56.96 65.56 -3.70
C ARG A 2 -56.28 64.45 -4.53
N HIS A 3 -55.64 64.78 -5.67
CA HIS A 3 -54.99 63.78 -6.51
C HIS A 3 -53.51 63.53 -6.21
N ALA A 4 -52.82 64.46 -5.51
CA ALA A 4 -51.42 64.28 -5.13
C ALA A 4 -51.19 63.30 -3.94
N VAL A 5 -52.18 63.17 -3.10
CA VAL A 5 -52.09 62.24 -1.91
C VAL A 5 -52.29 60.80 -2.34
N PHE A 6 -53.04 60.51 -3.39
CA PHE A 6 -53.32 59.13 -3.90
C PHE A 6 -52.09 58.54 -4.60
N ALA A 7 -51.31 59.36 -5.29
CA ALA A 7 -50.09 58.88 -5.96
C ALA A 7 -48.96 58.49 -4.99
N LEU A 8 -48.87 59.22 -3.84
CA LEU A 8 -47.89 58.90 -2.80
C LEU A 8 -48.19 57.61 -2.05
N PHE A 9 -49.44 57.27 -1.85
CA PHE A 9 -49.85 56.00 -1.22
C PHE A 9 -49.64 54.78 -2.08
N LEU A 10 -49.82 54.88 -3.40
CA LEU A 10 -49.61 53.78 -4.34
C LEU A 10 -48.14 53.47 -4.49
N GLY A 11 -47.25 54.47 -4.50
CA GLY A 11 -45.78 54.27 -4.50
C GLY A 11 -45.22 53.57 -3.27
N PHE A 12 -45.81 53.85 -2.12
CA PHE A 12 -45.37 53.20 -0.87
C PHE A 12 -45.82 51.75 -0.77
N PHE A 13 -46.99 51.40 -1.32
CA PHE A 13 -47.47 50.00 -1.35
C PHE A 13 -46.66 49.12 -2.34
N LEU A 14 -46.24 49.65 -3.46
CA LEU A 14 -45.43 48.91 -4.43
C LEU A 14 -44.00 48.70 -3.95
N ALA A 15 -43.42 49.67 -3.22
CA ALA A 15 -42.12 49.52 -2.60
C ALA A 15 -42.12 48.50 -1.42
N ALA A 16 -43.19 48.43 -0.64
CA ALA A 16 -43.32 47.44 0.44
C ALA A 16 -43.48 46.00 -0.08
N CYS A 17 -44.22 45.80 -1.19
CA CYS A 17 -44.32 44.46 -1.82
C CYS A 17 -43.00 43.99 -2.45
N ALA A 18 -42.21 44.90 -3.06
CA ALA A 18 -40.91 44.55 -3.63
C ALA A 18 -39.88 44.11 -2.57
N THR A 19 -39.88 44.78 -1.41
CA THR A 19 -38.96 44.42 -0.29
C THR A 19 -39.39 43.12 0.41
N GLN A 20 -40.65 42.76 0.41
CA GLN A 20 -41.12 41.50 0.96
C GLN A 20 -40.76 40.32 0.05
N GLY A 21 -40.84 40.47 -1.25
CA GLY A 21 -40.42 39.45 -2.24
C GLY A 21 -38.90 39.16 -2.16
N GLN A 22 -38.09 40.19 -2.01
CA GLN A 22 -36.63 40.04 -1.89
C GLN A 22 -36.23 39.30 -0.59
N ARG A 23 -36.84 39.62 0.56
CA ARG A 23 -36.60 38.92 1.80
C ARG A 23 -37.00 37.43 1.77
N GLY A 24 -38.10 37.11 1.10
CA GLY A 24 -38.51 35.71 0.89
C GLY A 24 -37.52 34.91 0.09
N ALA A 25 -36.98 35.48 -1.00
CA ALA A 25 -35.98 34.84 -1.81
C ALA A 25 -34.62 34.64 -1.09
N GLU A 26 -34.21 35.60 -0.26
CA GLU A 26 -32.99 35.48 0.56
C GLU A 26 -33.11 34.40 1.64
N ILE A 27 -34.27 34.23 2.25
CA ILE A 27 -34.52 33.18 3.24
C ILE A 27 -34.48 31.81 2.57
N GLU A 28 -35.16 31.66 1.43
CA GLU A 28 -35.19 30.41 0.67
C GLU A 28 -33.79 30.00 0.19
N GLN A 29 -32.94 30.93 -0.27
CA GLN A 29 -31.56 30.66 -0.64
C GLN A 29 -30.69 30.25 0.56
N ARG A 30 -30.91 30.84 1.74
CA ARG A 30 -30.21 30.43 2.96
C ARG A 30 -30.59 29.03 3.38
N ASP A 31 -31.88 28.71 3.35
CA ASP A 31 -32.37 27.38 3.74
C ASP A 31 -31.82 26.30 2.80
N LEU A 32 -31.75 26.56 1.50
CA LEU A 32 -31.14 25.65 0.51
C LEU A 32 -29.64 25.48 0.73
N TYR A 33 -28.92 26.56 1.08
CA TYR A 33 -27.50 26.51 1.38
C TYR A 33 -27.23 25.72 2.65
N ASP A 34 -28.01 25.95 3.72
CA ASP A 34 -27.90 25.24 4.99
C ASP A 34 -28.24 23.75 4.85
N GLN A 35 -29.26 23.40 4.06
CA GLN A 35 -29.58 22.01 3.72
C GLN A 35 -28.45 21.33 2.95
N GLY A 36 -27.85 22.04 1.98
CA GLY A 36 -26.69 21.53 1.25
C GLY A 36 -25.49 21.24 2.15
N GLN A 37 -25.21 22.15 3.09
CA GLN A 37 -24.13 21.94 4.08
C GLN A 37 -24.42 20.77 5.04
N GLN A 38 -25.67 20.65 5.49
CA GLN A 38 -26.07 19.53 6.36
C GLN A 38 -25.93 18.19 5.65
N GLN A 39 -26.32 18.10 4.36
CA GLN A 39 -26.15 16.89 3.56
C GLN A 39 -24.67 16.55 3.36
N GLN A 40 -23.81 17.53 3.09
CA GLN A 40 -22.38 17.31 2.96
C GLN A 40 -21.73 16.81 4.27
N ARG A 41 -22.12 17.39 5.41
CA ARG A 41 -21.64 16.91 6.72
C ARG A 41 -22.11 15.49 7.02
N ALA A 42 -23.36 15.19 6.75
CA ALA A 42 -23.90 13.85 6.94
C ALA A 42 -23.21 12.81 6.05
N ALA A 43 -22.89 13.18 4.79
CA ALA A 43 -22.13 12.31 3.89
C ALA A 43 -20.68 12.08 4.37
N GLN A 44 -20.01 13.13 4.87
CA GLN A 44 -18.65 13.01 5.43
C GLN A 44 -18.64 12.15 6.70
N GLU A 45 -19.62 12.34 7.60
CA GLU A 45 -19.75 11.50 8.79
C GLU A 45 -20.04 10.04 8.45
N ALA A 46 -20.87 9.78 7.44
CA ALA A 46 -21.15 8.42 6.97
C ALA A 46 -19.90 7.76 6.37
N GLN A 47 -19.11 8.50 5.59
CA GLN A 47 -17.84 8.00 5.06
C GLN A 47 -16.83 7.70 6.18
N ALA A 48 -16.68 8.62 7.15
CA ALA A 48 -15.78 8.43 8.29
C ALA A 48 -16.17 7.21 9.14
N ARG A 49 -17.48 6.98 9.35
CA ARG A 49 -17.97 5.78 10.05
C ARG A 49 -17.67 4.50 9.27
N ALA A 50 -17.89 4.50 7.95
CA ALA A 50 -17.59 3.35 7.10
C ALA A 50 -16.09 3.02 7.06
N GLU A 51 -15.22 4.04 7.07
CA GLU A 51 -13.77 3.84 7.17
C GLU A 51 -13.36 3.30 8.55
N ALA A 52 -13.94 3.83 9.63
CA ALA A 52 -13.68 3.35 10.99
C ALA A 52 -14.13 1.89 11.17
N GLU A 53 -15.28 1.50 10.62
CA GLU A 53 -15.75 0.10 10.63
C GLU A 53 -14.81 -0.83 9.86
N LYS A 54 -14.31 -0.41 8.68
CA LYS A 54 -13.32 -1.19 7.92
C LYS A 54 -12.01 -1.35 8.69
N GLN A 55 -11.53 -0.29 9.32
CA GLN A 55 -10.32 -0.36 10.15
C GLN A 55 -10.50 -1.30 11.35
N ALA A 56 -11.66 -1.23 12.01
CA ALA A 56 -11.99 -2.12 13.12
C ALA A 56 -12.09 -3.59 12.68
N GLN A 57 -12.60 -3.84 11.48
CA GLN A 57 -12.66 -5.19 10.91
C GLN A 57 -11.26 -5.74 10.62
N ILE A 58 -10.40 -4.94 9.98
CA ILE A 58 -9.00 -5.32 9.71
C ILE A 58 -8.26 -5.63 11.01
N LEU A 59 -8.44 -4.82 12.04
CA LEU A 59 -7.79 -5.04 13.33
C LEU A 59 -8.23 -6.35 13.98
N ARG A 60 -9.53 -6.68 13.93
CA ARG A 60 -10.06 -7.97 14.44
C ARG A 60 -9.49 -9.15 13.68
N GLU A 61 -9.39 -9.06 12.37
CA GLU A 61 -8.83 -10.12 11.52
C GLU A 61 -7.34 -10.34 11.84
N GLN A 62 -6.57 -9.25 12.05
CA GLN A 62 -5.18 -9.34 12.47
C GLN A 62 -5.01 -10.00 13.84
N GLU A 63 -5.87 -9.66 14.82
CA GLU A 63 -5.84 -10.27 16.14
C GLU A 63 -6.22 -11.77 16.09
N GLU A 64 -7.15 -12.13 15.22
CA GLU A 64 -7.54 -13.53 15.04
C GLU A 64 -6.43 -14.34 14.38
N LEU A 65 -5.80 -13.80 13.33
CA LEU A 65 -4.64 -14.42 12.69
C LEU A 65 -3.47 -14.61 13.66
N LYS A 66 -3.20 -13.61 14.49
CA LYS A 66 -2.17 -13.69 15.53
C LYS A 66 -2.47 -14.81 16.53
N ARG A 67 -3.73 -14.93 16.98
CA ARG A 67 -4.15 -16.03 17.87
C ARG A 67 -3.98 -17.40 17.21
N GLN A 68 -4.34 -17.54 15.94
CA GLN A 68 -4.16 -18.79 15.20
C GLN A 68 -2.69 -19.16 15.08
N LEU A 69 -1.81 -18.19 14.82
CA LEU A 69 -0.36 -18.39 14.74
C LEU A 69 0.21 -18.82 16.09
N GLU A 70 -0.17 -18.17 17.18
CA GLU A 70 0.25 -18.55 18.54
C GLU A 70 -0.25 -19.96 18.93
N GLU A 71 -1.47 -20.30 18.54
CA GLU A 71 -2.00 -21.66 18.78
C GLU A 71 -1.25 -22.71 17.96
N GLN A 72 -0.95 -22.41 16.68
CA GLN A 72 -0.15 -23.29 15.83
C GLN A 72 1.27 -23.51 16.42
N GLN A 73 1.92 -22.46 16.89
CA GLN A 73 3.22 -22.56 17.57
C GLN A 73 3.15 -23.40 18.86
N ARG A 74 2.07 -23.23 19.66
CA ARG A 74 1.85 -24.06 20.84
C ARG A 74 1.64 -25.55 20.50
N ARG A 75 0.88 -25.83 19.43
CA ARG A 75 0.68 -27.23 18.96
C ARG A 75 2.00 -27.84 18.49
N GLN A 76 2.84 -27.08 17.76
CA GLN A 76 4.16 -27.54 17.34
C GLN A 76 5.12 -27.76 18.51
N ALA A 77 5.07 -26.91 19.53
CA ALA A 77 5.86 -27.08 20.75
C ALA A 77 5.40 -28.30 21.59
N GLN A 78 4.13 -28.65 21.56
CA GLN A 78 3.59 -29.83 22.27
C GLN A 78 3.84 -31.16 21.53
N THR A 79 3.95 -31.14 20.21
CA THR A 79 4.28 -32.33 19.41
C THR A 79 5.78 -32.65 19.38
N GLY A 80 6.62 -31.75 19.90
CA GLY A 80 8.06 -31.95 20.04
C GLY A 80 8.52 -32.85 21.21
N GLN A 81 7.57 -33.39 22.01
CA GLN A 81 7.88 -34.40 23.05
C GLN A 81 7.26 -35.74 22.67
N ILE A 82 7.88 -36.46 21.77
CA ILE A 82 7.67 -37.90 21.62
C ILE A 82 8.66 -38.57 22.57
N PRO A 83 8.22 -39.26 23.64
CA PRO A 83 9.09 -40.06 24.46
C PRO A 83 9.44 -41.34 23.70
N GLY A 84 10.70 -41.49 23.34
CA GLY A 84 11.25 -42.76 22.93
C GLY A 84 11.28 -43.01 21.41
N GLU A 85 12.18 -42.33 20.74
CA GLU A 85 12.70 -42.84 19.48
C GLU A 85 14.24 -43.02 19.66
N GLU A 86 14.61 -44.30 19.64
CA GLU A 86 16.01 -44.74 19.68
C GLU A 86 16.77 -44.04 18.55
N GLN A 87 17.86 -43.40 18.91
CA GLN A 87 18.79 -42.82 17.95
C GLN A 87 19.25 -43.89 16.97
N PRO A 88 19.10 -43.73 15.66
CA PRO A 88 19.75 -44.64 14.73
C PRO A 88 21.25 -44.51 14.87
N VAL A 89 21.89 -45.62 15.28
CA VAL A 89 23.35 -45.75 15.31
C VAL A 89 23.87 -45.56 13.91
N ILE A 90 24.40 -44.40 13.59
CA ILE A 90 25.08 -44.12 12.31
C ILE A 90 26.40 -44.90 12.33
N ARG A 91 26.42 -46.03 11.63
CA ARG A 91 27.68 -46.70 11.32
C ARG A 91 28.49 -45.79 10.38
N PRO A 92 29.77 -45.53 10.58
CA PRO A 92 30.57 -44.74 9.69
C PRO A 92 30.72 -45.49 8.35
N ILE A 93 30.05 -45.01 7.31
CA ILE A 93 30.37 -45.41 5.96
C ILE A 93 31.64 -44.63 5.58
N THR A 94 32.75 -45.31 5.54
CA THR A 94 33.97 -44.82 4.89
C THR A 94 33.73 -44.80 3.39
N GLY A 95 33.27 -43.68 2.91
CA GLY A 95 33.11 -43.35 1.49
C GLY A 95 33.27 -41.85 1.34
N THR A 96 34.37 -41.46 0.77
CA THR A 96 34.77 -40.16 0.27
C THR A 96 33.78 -39.04 0.54
N ALA A 97 34.01 -38.29 1.60
CA ALA A 97 33.40 -37.01 1.84
C ALA A 97 33.84 -36.05 0.73
N VAL A 98 33.03 -35.95 -0.32
CA VAL A 98 32.96 -34.71 -1.08
C VAL A 98 32.26 -33.74 -0.15
N GLY A 99 33.04 -33.00 0.61
CA GLY A 99 32.56 -31.87 1.38
C GLY A 99 32.00 -30.85 0.38
N GLU A 100 30.69 -30.83 0.21
CA GLU A 100 29.99 -29.64 -0.23
C GLU A 100 30.05 -28.60 0.90
N THR A 101 31.23 -28.10 1.17
CA THR A 101 31.39 -26.72 1.55
C THR A 101 31.11 -25.96 0.28
N GLN A 102 29.81 -25.73 -0.04
CA GLN A 102 29.46 -24.65 -0.92
C GLN A 102 30.08 -23.39 -0.29
N LEU A 103 31.24 -23.02 -0.81
CA LEU A 103 31.73 -21.67 -0.74
C LEU A 103 30.57 -20.84 -1.30
N LYS A 104 29.73 -20.28 -0.42
CA LYS A 104 28.75 -19.28 -0.80
C LYS A 104 29.56 -18.22 -1.51
N GLY A 105 29.53 -18.21 -2.85
CA GLY A 105 30.19 -17.19 -3.64
C GLY A 105 29.74 -15.83 -3.14
N ASP A 106 30.52 -14.80 -3.42
CA ASP A 106 30.15 -13.44 -3.07
C ASP A 106 28.67 -13.20 -3.43
N PRO A 107 27.79 -12.83 -2.47
CA PRO A 107 26.37 -12.61 -2.72
C PRO A 107 26.10 -11.67 -3.89
N TRP A 108 26.96 -10.68 -4.09
CA TRP A 108 26.86 -9.71 -5.17
C TRP A 108 27.02 -10.31 -6.56
N THR A 109 27.78 -11.40 -6.68
CA THR A 109 27.91 -12.14 -7.94
C THR A 109 26.60 -12.83 -8.30
N GLN A 110 25.91 -13.43 -7.33
CA GLN A 110 24.61 -14.09 -7.56
C GLN A 110 23.52 -13.10 -8.03
N LEU A 111 23.55 -11.87 -7.53
CA LEU A 111 22.61 -10.81 -7.95
C LEU A 111 22.82 -10.35 -9.40
N LYS A 112 23.98 -10.62 -9.98
CA LYS A 112 24.36 -10.22 -11.35
C LYS A 112 24.39 -11.40 -12.32
N GLU A 113 24.10 -12.60 -11.84
CA GLU A 113 24.17 -13.82 -12.66
C GLU A 113 23.06 -13.81 -13.72
N PRO A 114 23.40 -13.80 -15.02
CA PRO A 114 22.42 -13.72 -16.10
C PRO A 114 21.46 -14.93 -16.09
N GLY A 115 20.18 -14.66 -16.32
CA GLY A 115 19.15 -15.69 -16.36
C GLY A 115 18.53 -16.07 -15.02
N THR A 116 19.02 -15.50 -13.91
CA THR A 116 18.38 -15.67 -12.61
C THR A 116 17.29 -14.62 -12.38
N LEU A 117 16.27 -14.97 -11.59
CA LEU A 117 15.23 -14.00 -11.18
C LEU A 117 15.81 -12.85 -10.34
N LEU A 118 16.99 -13.03 -9.74
CA LEU A 118 17.65 -12.01 -8.92
C LEU A 118 18.13 -10.79 -9.73
N THR A 119 18.26 -10.91 -11.06
CA THR A 119 18.57 -9.78 -11.94
C THR A 119 17.35 -8.88 -12.22
N GLN A 120 16.15 -9.42 -12.06
CA GLN A 120 14.89 -8.69 -12.17
C GLN A 120 14.54 -8.11 -10.82
N ARG A 121 14.40 -6.79 -10.73
CA ARG A 121 14.23 -6.10 -9.44
C ARG A 121 12.98 -5.24 -9.36
N SER A 122 12.14 -5.28 -10.37
CA SER A 122 10.93 -4.46 -10.46
C SER A 122 9.67 -5.31 -10.50
N VAL A 123 8.73 -4.98 -9.64
CA VAL A 123 7.36 -5.52 -9.61
C VAL A 123 6.44 -4.45 -10.18
N TYR A 124 5.65 -4.78 -11.22
CA TYR A 124 4.76 -3.83 -11.88
C TYR A 124 3.31 -4.05 -11.48
N TYR A 125 2.53 -2.95 -11.56
CA TYR A 125 1.14 -2.90 -11.11
C TYR A 125 0.19 -2.38 -12.18
N ASP A 126 -1.06 -2.79 -12.07
CA ASP A 126 -2.14 -2.19 -12.84
C ASP A 126 -2.45 -0.78 -12.36
N PHE A 127 -3.21 -0.06 -13.18
CA PHE A 127 -3.64 1.30 -12.81
C PHE A 127 -4.40 1.28 -11.48
N ASP A 128 -4.02 2.18 -10.59
CA ASP A 128 -4.62 2.36 -9.26
C ASP A 128 -4.61 1.09 -8.36
N ARG A 129 -3.68 0.14 -8.62
CA ARG A 129 -3.55 -1.10 -7.85
C ARG A 129 -2.21 -1.16 -7.13
N TYR A 130 -2.20 -1.88 -6.02
CA TYR A 130 -1.01 -2.21 -5.23
C TYR A 130 -0.93 -3.72 -4.90
N ASP A 131 -1.87 -4.52 -5.43
CA ASP A 131 -1.83 -5.97 -5.28
C ASP A 131 -0.72 -6.54 -6.17
N ILE A 132 0.05 -7.48 -5.63
CA ILE A 132 1.10 -8.17 -6.37
C ILE A 132 0.44 -9.14 -7.34
N ARG A 133 0.76 -9.04 -8.64
CA ARG A 133 0.28 -9.97 -9.65
C ARG A 133 1.00 -11.31 -9.54
N GLU A 134 0.32 -12.39 -9.85
CA GLU A 134 0.83 -13.77 -9.70
C GLU A 134 2.16 -13.99 -10.44
N GLU A 135 2.38 -13.33 -11.56
CA GLU A 135 3.61 -13.42 -12.34
C GLU A 135 4.87 -12.94 -11.60
N TYR A 136 4.72 -12.07 -10.57
CA TYR A 136 5.84 -11.58 -9.76
C TYR A 136 6.07 -12.37 -8.47
N VAL A 137 5.21 -13.33 -8.14
CA VAL A 137 5.40 -14.18 -6.96
C VAL A 137 6.74 -14.92 -7.00
N PRO A 138 7.13 -15.59 -8.12
CA PRO A 138 8.44 -16.27 -8.19
C PRO A 138 9.64 -15.32 -8.04
N LEU A 139 9.52 -14.07 -8.50
CA LEU A 139 10.55 -13.05 -8.32
C LEU A 139 10.71 -12.70 -6.85
N ILE A 140 9.60 -12.47 -6.14
CA ILE A 140 9.60 -12.13 -4.71
C ILE A 140 10.13 -13.32 -3.90
N GLU A 141 9.76 -14.55 -4.23
CA GLU A 141 10.28 -15.77 -3.59
C GLU A 141 11.79 -15.90 -3.75
N ALA A 142 12.31 -15.66 -4.96
CA ALA A 142 13.75 -15.72 -5.24
C ALA A 142 14.54 -14.70 -4.39
N HIS A 143 14.07 -13.43 -4.35
CA HIS A 143 14.70 -12.40 -3.53
C HIS A 143 14.54 -12.66 -2.04
N SER A 144 13.39 -13.20 -1.61
CA SER A 144 13.17 -13.56 -0.20
C SER A 144 14.12 -14.67 0.24
N LYS A 145 14.21 -15.74 -0.54
CA LYS A 145 15.17 -16.83 -0.26
C LYS A 145 16.60 -16.31 -0.18
N PHE A 146 16.98 -15.47 -1.14
CA PHE A 146 18.33 -14.87 -1.15
C PHE A 146 18.62 -14.03 0.10
N LEU A 147 17.66 -13.24 0.58
CA LEU A 147 17.78 -12.44 1.79
C LEU A 147 17.81 -13.29 3.07
N VAL A 148 17.02 -14.36 3.13
CA VAL A 148 17.05 -15.33 4.25
C VAL A 148 18.42 -16.03 4.31
N ASP A 149 18.97 -16.42 3.16
CA ASP A 149 20.30 -17.05 3.08
C ASP A 149 21.44 -16.06 3.38
N ASN A 150 21.19 -14.74 3.26
CA ASN A 150 22.15 -13.65 3.46
C ASN A 150 21.58 -12.59 4.42
N ASN A 151 21.43 -12.95 5.70
CA ASN A 151 20.76 -12.15 6.72
C ASN A 151 21.44 -10.80 7.09
N ASN A 152 22.67 -10.60 6.64
CA ASN A 152 23.42 -9.34 6.76
C ASN A 152 23.07 -8.32 5.66
N LEU A 153 22.43 -8.75 4.57
CA LEU A 153 22.02 -7.88 3.50
C LEU A 153 20.71 -7.16 3.85
N LYS A 154 20.59 -5.94 3.32
CA LYS A 154 19.41 -5.12 3.47
C LYS A 154 18.96 -4.59 2.12
N ILE A 155 17.66 -4.38 2.00
CA ILE A 155 17.04 -3.79 0.82
C ILE A 155 16.17 -2.60 1.20
N VAL A 156 15.98 -1.72 0.22
CA VAL A 156 14.93 -0.71 0.22
C VAL A 156 13.97 -1.04 -0.92
N VAL A 157 12.69 -1.19 -0.61
CA VAL A 157 11.63 -1.32 -1.61
C VAL A 157 11.11 0.08 -1.92
N GLN A 158 11.31 0.53 -3.16
CA GLN A 158 10.93 1.85 -3.64
C GLN A 158 9.62 1.78 -4.42
N GLY A 159 8.54 2.38 -3.89
CA GLY A 159 7.24 2.41 -4.55
C GLY A 159 7.08 3.63 -5.45
N ASN A 160 6.71 3.38 -6.71
CA ASN A 160 6.56 4.39 -7.75
C ASN A 160 5.17 4.33 -8.40
N CYS A 161 4.71 5.48 -8.90
CA CYS A 161 3.45 5.65 -9.61
C CYS A 161 3.67 6.33 -10.96
N ASP A 162 2.67 6.26 -11.83
CA ASP A 162 2.61 7.14 -12.99
C ASP A 162 2.25 8.58 -12.57
N GLU A 163 2.31 9.52 -13.51
CA GLU A 163 2.12 10.95 -13.24
C GLU A 163 0.66 11.36 -12.94
N ARG A 164 -0.31 10.47 -13.17
CA ARG A 164 -1.73 10.78 -12.99
C ARG A 164 -2.11 10.81 -11.51
N GLY A 165 -2.90 11.82 -11.12
CA GLY A 165 -3.35 12.02 -9.75
C GLY A 165 -2.59 13.11 -8.99
N SER A 166 -2.97 13.37 -7.73
CA SER A 166 -2.26 14.34 -6.89
C SER A 166 -0.95 13.76 -6.35
N ARG A 167 -0.03 14.63 -5.96
CA ARG A 167 1.24 14.25 -5.38
C ARG A 167 1.06 13.42 -4.11
N GLU A 168 0.16 13.86 -3.23
CA GLU A 168 -0.15 13.19 -1.96
C GLU A 168 -0.74 11.81 -2.20
N TYR A 169 -1.66 11.69 -3.15
CA TYR A 169 -2.25 10.43 -3.55
C TYR A 169 -1.20 9.44 -4.06
N ASN A 170 -0.32 9.89 -4.97
CA ASN A 170 0.74 9.06 -5.55
C ASN A 170 1.78 8.64 -4.50
N LEU A 171 2.12 9.52 -3.54
CA LEU A 171 2.96 9.13 -2.40
C LEU A 171 2.31 8.02 -1.57
N ALA A 172 1.04 8.16 -1.25
CA ALA A 172 0.31 7.13 -0.49
C ALA A 172 0.19 5.82 -1.27
N LEU A 173 -0.12 5.85 -2.57
CA LEU A 173 -0.22 4.67 -3.42
C LEU A 173 1.15 3.98 -3.59
N GLY A 174 2.21 4.75 -3.83
CA GLY A 174 3.58 4.22 -3.89
C GLY A 174 3.99 3.54 -2.59
N GLN A 175 3.63 4.11 -1.42
CA GLN A 175 3.89 3.49 -0.14
C GLN A 175 3.15 2.15 0.01
N ARG A 176 1.86 2.09 -0.35
CA ARG A 176 1.08 0.82 -0.34
C ARG A 176 1.70 -0.25 -1.22
N ARG A 177 2.25 0.11 -2.38
CA ARG A 177 2.97 -0.79 -3.29
C ARG A 177 4.24 -1.35 -2.66
N ALA A 178 5.08 -0.48 -2.09
CA ALA A 178 6.29 -0.90 -1.39
C ALA A 178 5.97 -1.80 -0.19
N ASP A 179 4.96 -1.46 0.59
CA ASP A 179 4.54 -2.24 1.75
C ASP A 179 3.92 -3.59 1.36
N SER A 180 3.29 -3.71 0.17
CA SER A 180 2.77 -5.01 -0.29
C SER A 180 3.90 -5.99 -0.59
N VAL A 181 5.00 -5.53 -1.21
CA VAL A 181 6.21 -6.34 -1.42
C VAL A 181 6.87 -6.71 -0.10
N LYS A 182 7.05 -5.74 0.81
CA LYS A 182 7.59 -6.01 2.14
C LYS A 182 6.77 -7.07 2.88
N ARG A 183 5.44 -6.95 2.93
CA ARG A 183 4.57 -7.94 3.57
C ARG A 183 4.75 -9.34 2.97
N ALA A 184 4.81 -9.45 1.65
CA ALA A 184 5.03 -10.73 0.98
C ALA A 184 6.38 -11.36 1.38
N MET A 185 7.46 -10.57 1.42
CA MET A 185 8.79 -11.04 1.83
C MET A 185 8.86 -11.44 3.31
N LEU A 186 8.17 -10.71 4.19
CA LEU A 186 8.07 -11.08 5.61
C LEU A 186 7.38 -12.44 5.81
N LEU A 187 6.29 -12.71 5.05
CA LEU A 187 5.60 -14.00 5.06
C LEU A 187 6.50 -15.15 4.57
N LEU A 188 7.48 -14.86 3.71
CA LEU A 188 8.48 -15.80 3.22
C LEU A 188 9.73 -15.92 4.15
N GLY A 189 9.68 -15.30 5.32
CA GLY A 189 10.70 -15.47 6.36
C GLY A 189 11.83 -14.45 6.36
N VAL A 190 11.79 -13.42 5.52
CA VAL A 190 12.79 -12.34 5.56
C VAL A 190 12.64 -11.53 6.85
N GLY A 191 13.73 -11.17 7.47
CA GLY A 191 13.72 -10.38 8.70
C GLY A 191 13.25 -8.94 8.48
N ASP A 192 12.37 -8.42 9.34
CA ASP A 192 11.85 -7.04 9.21
C ASP A 192 12.96 -5.98 9.13
N LYS A 193 14.05 -6.18 9.85
CA LYS A 193 15.23 -5.29 9.84
C LYS A 193 16.02 -5.29 8.53
N GLN A 194 15.74 -6.23 7.63
CA GLN A 194 16.36 -6.30 6.31
C GLN A 194 15.62 -5.50 5.26
N ILE A 195 14.37 -5.07 5.51
CA ILE A 195 13.51 -4.45 4.50
C ILE A 195 13.04 -3.09 4.98
N GLU A 196 13.47 -2.06 4.28
CA GLU A 196 12.92 -0.70 4.40
C GLU A 196 12.00 -0.43 3.22
N THR A 197 10.99 0.43 3.42
CA THR A 197 10.08 0.86 2.35
C THR A 197 10.11 2.37 2.22
N VAL A 198 10.07 2.87 0.98
CA VAL A 198 10.00 4.29 0.69
C VAL A 198 9.12 4.51 -0.55
N SER A 199 8.32 5.56 -0.53
CA SER A 199 7.57 5.99 -1.69
C SER A 199 8.22 7.20 -2.36
N PHE A 200 8.33 7.14 -3.67
CA PHE A 200 8.65 8.29 -4.52
C PHE A 200 7.42 8.83 -5.25
N GLY A 201 6.24 8.19 -5.10
CA GLY A 201 5.07 8.59 -5.86
C GLY A 201 5.39 8.67 -7.35
N ALA A 202 5.12 9.80 -7.98
CA ALA A 202 5.44 10.05 -9.39
C ALA A 202 6.80 10.74 -9.62
N GLU A 203 7.65 10.90 -8.59
CA GLU A 203 8.87 11.71 -8.67
C GLU A 203 10.07 11.01 -9.33
N LYS A 204 10.00 9.67 -9.51
CA LYS A 204 11.05 8.87 -10.17
C LYS A 204 10.54 8.12 -11.38
N PRO A 205 10.13 8.79 -12.46
CA PRO A 205 9.71 8.11 -13.67
C PRO A 205 10.91 7.45 -14.38
N VAL A 206 10.70 6.25 -14.95
CA VAL A 206 11.66 5.56 -15.82
C VAL A 206 11.28 5.71 -17.29
N ALA A 207 10.06 6.12 -17.58
CA ALA A 207 9.56 6.46 -18.90
C ALA A 207 8.85 7.82 -18.84
N LEU A 208 9.19 8.72 -19.77
CA LEU A 208 8.72 10.12 -19.78
C LEU A 208 7.56 10.36 -20.75
N GLY A 209 7.03 9.32 -21.43
CA GLY A 209 5.89 9.44 -22.31
C GLY A 209 4.58 9.62 -21.54
N GLN A 210 3.61 10.28 -22.18
CA GLN A 210 2.25 10.46 -21.66
C GLN A 210 1.29 9.46 -22.32
N ASP A 211 1.66 8.21 -22.31
CA ASP A 211 0.93 7.08 -22.88
C ASP A 211 0.89 5.90 -21.92
N GLU A 212 -0.01 4.96 -22.16
CA GLU A 212 -0.18 3.80 -21.27
C GLU A 212 1.07 2.93 -21.18
N GLU A 213 1.90 2.86 -22.23
CA GLU A 213 3.13 2.08 -22.20
C GLU A 213 4.13 2.70 -21.19
N SER A 214 4.28 4.02 -21.21
CA SER A 214 5.15 4.77 -20.29
C SER A 214 4.61 4.70 -18.86
N TRP A 215 3.31 4.90 -18.71
CA TRP A 215 2.66 4.81 -17.39
C TRP A 215 2.77 3.43 -16.77
N ALA A 216 2.59 2.37 -17.56
CA ALA A 216 2.76 0.99 -17.09
C ALA A 216 4.19 0.71 -16.57
N LYS A 217 5.21 1.27 -17.21
CA LYS A 217 6.62 1.17 -16.76
C LYS A 217 6.86 1.95 -15.46
N ASN A 218 6.11 3.03 -15.23
CA ASN A 218 6.26 3.86 -14.03
C ASN A 218 5.54 3.27 -12.81
N ARG A 219 4.45 2.52 -13.01
CA ARG A 219 3.71 1.85 -11.93
C ARG A 219 4.46 0.63 -11.43
N ARG A 220 5.48 0.83 -10.58
CA ARG A 220 6.36 -0.25 -10.15
C ARG A 220 6.83 -0.10 -8.70
N SER A 221 7.30 -1.20 -8.13
CA SER A 221 8.16 -1.21 -6.93
C SER A 221 9.51 -1.79 -7.28
N ASP A 222 10.58 -1.09 -6.94
CA ASP A 222 11.95 -1.52 -7.19
C ASP A 222 12.58 -2.08 -5.91
N ILE A 223 13.23 -3.23 -6.00
CA ILE A 223 14.00 -3.87 -4.93
C ILE A 223 15.46 -3.41 -5.06
N VAL A 224 15.91 -2.55 -4.16
CA VAL A 224 17.25 -1.97 -4.18
C VAL A 224 18.06 -2.53 -3.03
N TYR A 225 19.15 -3.23 -3.33
CA TYR A 225 20.06 -3.74 -2.30
C TYR A 225 20.99 -2.63 -1.81
N LEU A 226 21.07 -2.48 -0.48
CA LEU A 226 21.97 -1.49 0.12
C LEU A 226 23.42 -1.98 0.07
N ASN A 227 24.34 -1.06 -0.19
CA ASN A 227 25.78 -1.32 -0.29
C ASN A 227 26.18 -2.29 -1.41
N GLU A 228 25.38 -2.42 -2.44
CA GLU A 228 25.78 -3.17 -3.64
C GLU A 228 26.97 -2.47 -4.33
N PRO A 229 28.09 -3.20 -4.59
CA PRO A 229 29.25 -2.61 -5.25
C PRO A 229 28.91 -2.10 -6.65
N GLY A 230 29.14 -0.82 -6.90
CA GLY A 230 28.94 -0.19 -8.22
C GLY A 230 27.57 0.46 -8.44
N GLN A 231 26.79 0.69 -7.38
CA GLN A 231 25.63 1.60 -7.38
C GLN A 231 26.00 2.98 -6.84
#